data_3da53bc09cf3377b1b1a591c531c9a90
#
_entry.id   3da53bc09cf3377b1b1a591c531c9a90
#
_cell.length_a   1.000
_cell.length_b   1.000
_cell.length_c   1.000
_cell.angle_alpha   90.00
_cell.angle_beta   90.00
_cell.angle_gamma   90.00
#
_symmetry.space_group_name_H-M   'P 1'
#
loop_
_entity.id
_entity.type
_entity.pdbx_description
1 polymer ?
#
loop_
_entity_poly.entity_id
_entity_poly.type
_entity_poly.pdbx_seq_one_letter_code
_entity_poly.pdbx_strand_id
1 'polypeptide(L)'
;MVASVSQDAAASRSADWFPVSICLTMARPIPPFPCDKVAGLSLCLISGEDCPVYGLQASCLSGCAESIYGVQTGAGYQCADDVYGLKIGGANVTTNLRGVQVGCLNAMQGCGLQVGAWNIFDEHSSALQVGVFNSHFWKMDATQSSACSLQIGVANRANGGSCLQIGGINLSDDGSCFQIGILNFHNGWITPLLGWSFK
;
A
#
# COMPACT_ATOMS: atom_id res chain seq x y z
N MET A 1 39.91 -14.42 -34.59
CA MET A 1 39.10 -15.57 -34.17
C MET A 1 38.98 -15.49 -32.65
N VAL A 2 37.94 -14.80 -32.15
CA VAL A 2 37.71 -14.61 -30.72
C VAL A 2 36.61 -15.58 -30.35
N ALA A 3 36.94 -16.55 -29.52
CA ALA A 3 35.99 -17.52 -29.00
C ALA A 3 35.04 -16.84 -28.04
N SER A 4 33.76 -16.80 -28.39
CA SER A 4 32.67 -16.46 -27.47
C SER A 4 32.49 -17.61 -26.46
N VAL A 5 32.91 -17.38 -25.25
CA VAL A 5 32.55 -18.27 -24.12
C VAL A 5 31.07 -17.99 -23.79
N SER A 6 30.19 -18.87 -24.23
CA SER A 6 28.81 -18.92 -23.80
C SER A 6 28.77 -19.28 -22.31
N GLN A 7 28.43 -18.31 -21.48
CA GLN A 7 28.08 -18.55 -20.06
C GLN A 7 26.66 -19.13 -19.97
N ASP A 8 26.49 -20.37 -20.42
CA ASP A 8 25.33 -21.18 -20.07
C ASP A 8 25.66 -22.08 -18.88
N ALA A 9 25.95 -21.45 -17.74
CA ALA A 9 25.87 -22.11 -16.46
C ALA A 9 24.62 -21.61 -15.76
N ALA A 10 23.44 -22.01 -16.24
CA ALA A 10 22.24 -22.05 -15.43
C ALA A 10 22.44 -23.13 -14.37
N ALA A 11 23.30 -22.84 -13.38
CA ALA A 11 23.31 -23.56 -12.13
C ALA A 11 21.89 -23.44 -11.57
N SER A 12 21.23 -24.58 -11.35
CA SER A 12 20.01 -24.65 -10.56
C SER A 12 20.34 -24.07 -9.19
N ARG A 13 20.09 -22.77 -8.98
CA ARG A 13 20.20 -22.16 -7.68
C ARG A 13 19.11 -22.82 -6.83
N SER A 14 19.52 -23.68 -5.93
CA SER A 14 18.68 -24.04 -4.80
C SER A 14 18.26 -22.73 -4.18
N ALA A 15 16.96 -22.49 -4.08
CA ALA A 15 16.42 -21.23 -3.54
C ALA A 15 16.94 -21.08 -2.12
N ASP A 16 17.98 -20.27 -1.94
CA ASP A 16 18.60 -20.06 -0.64
C ASP A 16 17.69 -19.16 0.18
N TRP A 17 17.04 -19.74 1.16
CA TRP A 17 16.23 -19.03 2.13
C TRP A 17 17.02 -18.85 3.44
N PHE A 18 16.89 -17.66 4.01
CA PHE A 18 17.54 -17.34 5.28
C PHE A 18 16.47 -17.16 6.36
N PRO A 19 16.62 -17.81 7.54
CA PRO A 19 15.67 -17.66 8.63
C PRO A 19 15.75 -16.29 9.31
N VAL A 20 16.89 -15.63 9.26
CA VAL A 20 17.12 -14.31 9.85
C VAL A 20 18.00 -13.48 8.93
N SER A 21 17.60 -12.25 8.67
CA SER A 21 18.39 -11.23 7.98
C SER A 21 18.55 -10.01 8.88
N ILE A 22 19.73 -9.41 8.89
CA ILE A 22 20.02 -8.18 9.62
C ILE A 22 20.63 -7.18 8.64
N CYS A 23 19.97 -6.04 8.46
CA CYS A 23 20.40 -4.99 7.58
C CYS A 23 20.67 -3.70 8.37
N LEU A 24 21.94 -3.27 8.44
CA LEU A 24 22.33 -2.10 9.23
C LEU A 24 22.36 -0.80 8.42
N THR A 25 22.58 -0.88 7.11
CA THR A 25 22.68 0.29 6.22
C THR A 25 22.12 0.01 4.83
N MET A 26 21.92 1.05 4.03
CA MET A 26 21.34 0.99 2.67
C MET A 26 22.04 0.08 1.67
N ALA A 27 23.17 -0.52 2.00
CA ALA A 27 24.03 -1.08 0.98
C ALA A 27 23.99 -2.61 0.84
N ARG A 28 23.79 -3.39 1.90
CA ARG A 28 23.72 -4.87 1.78
C ARG A 28 23.25 -5.52 3.08
N PRO A 29 22.44 -6.58 3.03
CA PRO A 29 22.13 -7.41 4.17
C PRO A 29 23.36 -8.17 4.67
N ILE A 30 23.36 -8.58 5.93
CA ILE A 30 24.32 -9.53 6.47
C ILE A 30 23.55 -10.85 6.69
N PRO A 31 23.91 -11.94 6.06
CA PRO A 31 25.09 -12.19 5.21
C PRO A 31 25.08 -11.45 3.86
N PRO A 32 26.25 -11.14 3.30
CA PRO A 32 26.40 -10.33 2.07
C PRO A 32 26.09 -11.10 0.77
N PHE A 33 25.36 -12.17 0.84
CA PHE A 33 24.96 -12.95 -0.31
C PHE A 33 23.62 -12.42 -0.88
N PRO A 34 23.44 -12.44 -2.20
CA PRO A 34 22.13 -12.17 -2.78
C PRO A 34 21.15 -13.22 -2.21
N CYS A 35 20.26 -12.77 -1.33
CA CYS A 35 19.23 -13.66 -0.81
C CYS A 35 18.09 -13.74 -1.81
N ASP A 36 17.65 -14.95 -2.13
CA ASP A 36 16.46 -15.11 -2.96
C ASP A 36 15.19 -14.82 -2.15
N LYS A 37 15.20 -15.06 -0.84
CA LYS A 37 14.10 -14.79 0.09
C LYS A 37 14.51 -14.86 1.55
N VAL A 38 13.84 -14.12 2.41
CA VAL A 38 13.92 -14.24 3.87
C VAL A 38 12.69 -14.98 4.37
N ALA A 39 12.88 -16.09 5.09
CA ALA A 39 11.77 -16.85 5.68
C ALA A 39 11.91 -16.82 7.20
N GLY A 40 11.31 -15.84 7.86
CA GLY A 40 11.34 -15.68 9.31
C GLY A 40 11.44 -14.24 9.75
N LEU A 41 12.61 -13.78 10.18
CA LEU A 41 12.82 -12.46 10.75
C LEU A 41 13.82 -11.63 9.93
N SER A 42 13.39 -10.47 9.46
CA SER A 42 14.25 -9.44 8.88
C SER A 42 14.31 -8.23 9.79
N LEU A 43 15.50 -7.84 10.21
CA LEU A 43 15.75 -6.68 11.05
C LEU A 43 16.56 -5.64 10.26
N CYS A 44 15.96 -4.49 10.00
CA CYS A 44 16.57 -3.41 9.25
C CYS A 44 16.66 -2.13 10.10
N LEU A 45 17.80 -1.42 10.08
CA LEU A 45 17.91 -0.12 10.71
C LEU A 45 17.41 0.98 9.77
N ILE A 46 17.93 1.04 8.55
CA ILE A 46 17.68 2.15 7.61
C ILE A 46 17.38 1.66 6.19
N SER A 47 17.34 0.39 5.87
CA SER A 47 17.28 0.01 4.49
C SER A 47 16.23 -1.00 4.08
N GLY A 48 16.02 -1.06 2.79
CA GLY A 48 15.21 -2.05 2.12
C GLY A 48 15.99 -3.29 1.76
N GLU A 49 15.30 -4.38 1.72
CA GLU A 49 15.73 -5.63 1.10
C GLU A 49 15.02 -5.75 -0.24
N ASP A 50 15.80 -5.93 -1.31
CA ASP A 50 15.26 -6.19 -2.65
C ASP A 50 14.84 -7.67 -2.79
N CYS A 51 14.40 -8.28 -1.71
CA CYS A 51 13.98 -9.68 -1.71
C CYS A 51 12.65 -9.90 -0.96
N PRO A 52 11.89 -10.95 -1.33
CA PRO A 52 10.67 -11.31 -0.65
C PRO A 52 10.90 -11.71 0.82
N VAL A 53 10.04 -11.22 1.72
CA VAL A 53 10.06 -11.56 3.14
C VAL A 53 8.81 -12.37 3.51
N TYR A 54 9.03 -13.57 4.01
CA TYR A 54 8.00 -14.47 4.53
C TYR A 54 8.12 -14.50 6.06
N GLY A 55 7.32 -13.68 6.76
CA GLY A 55 7.34 -13.60 8.21
C GLY A 55 7.27 -12.19 8.75
N LEU A 56 8.25 -11.79 9.56
CA LEU A 56 8.30 -10.47 10.18
C LEU A 56 9.49 -9.67 9.65
N GLN A 57 9.20 -8.50 9.06
CA GLN A 57 10.21 -7.47 8.83
C GLN A 57 10.03 -6.35 9.85
N ALA A 58 11.06 -6.04 10.61
CA ALA A 58 11.08 -4.94 11.55
C ALA A 58 12.19 -3.96 11.19
N SER A 59 11.85 -2.66 11.07
CA SER A 59 12.77 -1.60 10.73
C SER A 59 12.68 -0.43 11.71
N CYS A 60 13.80 0.23 11.99
CA CYS A 60 13.77 1.40 12.87
C CYS A 60 13.29 2.65 12.12
N LEU A 61 13.91 2.99 11.00
CA LEU A 61 13.62 4.22 10.26
C LEU A 61 12.91 3.96 8.93
N SER A 62 13.43 3.06 8.12
CA SER A 62 12.76 2.69 6.87
C SER A 62 12.94 1.20 6.59
N GLY A 63 11.94 0.59 6.01
CA GLY A 63 11.98 -0.78 5.57
C GLY A 63 11.34 -0.89 4.20
N CYS A 64 12.10 -1.37 3.22
CA CYS A 64 11.57 -1.68 1.91
C CYS A 64 11.76 -3.16 1.62
N ALA A 65 10.87 -3.75 0.86
CA ALA A 65 10.96 -5.12 0.40
C ALA A 65 10.27 -5.24 -0.97
N GLU A 66 10.66 -6.22 -1.76
CA GLU A 66 9.92 -6.54 -2.98
C GLU A 66 8.52 -7.06 -2.63
N SER A 67 8.45 -8.04 -1.77
CA SER A 67 7.17 -8.62 -1.33
C SER A 67 7.19 -8.99 0.15
N ILE A 68 6.07 -8.77 0.83
CA ILE A 68 5.86 -9.13 2.23
C ILE A 68 4.72 -10.14 2.35
N TYR A 69 5.02 -11.31 2.88
CA TYR A 69 4.04 -12.32 3.26
C TYR A 69 4.06 -12.46 4.79
N GLY A 70 3.29 -11.60 5.48
CA GLY A 70 3.28 -11.58 6.94
C GLY A 70 3.15 -10.18 7.52
N VAL A 71 4.13 -9.73 8.30
CA VAL A 71 4.09 -8.45 9.00
C VAL A 71 5.31 -7.60 8.66
N GLN A 72 5.07 -6.36 8.25
CA GLN A 72 6.10 -5.33 8.14
C GLN A 72 5.84 -4.25 9.18
N THR A 73 6.82 -3.91 9.97
CA THR A 73 6.69 -2.87 11.00
C THR A 73 7.92 -1.97 11.08
N GLY A 74 7.68 -0.70 11.39
CA GLY A 74 8.75 0.28 11.61
C GLY A 74 8.23 1.67 11.93
N ALA A 75 9.08 2.51 12.54
CA ALA A 75 8.65 3.83 12.98
C ALA A 75 8.49 4.85 11.83
N GLY A 76 9.29 4.72 10.78
CA GLY A 76 9.33 5.69 9.68
C GLY A 76 8.63 5.21 8.41
N TYR A 77 9.35 5.28 7.30
CA TYR A 77 8.84 4.96 5.97
C TYR A 77 8.93 3.47 5.68
N GLN A 78 7.82 2.88 5.26
CA GLN A 78 7.74 1.48 4.87
C GLN A 78 7.28 1.37 3.42
N CYS A 79 8.03 0.67 2.57
CA CYS A 79 7.62 0.41 1.19
C CYS A 79 7.64 -1.09 0.87
N ALA A 80 6.75 -1.50 -0.01
CA ALA A 80 6.77 -2.83 -0.62
C ALA A 80 5.96 -2.81 -1.91
N ASP A 81 6.32 -3.64 -2.88
CA ASP A 81 5.50 -3.78 -4.08
C ASP A 81 4.27 -4.63 -3.77
N ASP A 82 4.45 -5.82 -3.23
CA ASP A 82 3.36 -6.71 -2.86
C ASP A 82 3.30 -6.94 -1.35
N VAL A 83 2.13 -6.74 -0.74
CA VAL A 83 1.91 -7.02 0.68
C VAL A 83 0.70 -7.92 0.88
N TYR A 84 0.95 -9.10 1.46
CA TYR A 84 -0.07 -10.05 1.89
C TYR A 84 -0.01 -10.16 3.42
N GLY A 85 -0.72 -9.27 4.13
CA GLY A 85 -0.72 -9.27 5.58
C GLY A 85 -0.88 -7.90 6.22
N LEU A 86 -0.03 -7.60 7.20
CA LEU A 86 -0.11 -6.39 8.03
C LEU A 86 1.12 -5.51 7.85
N LYS A 87 0.89 -4.21 7.61
CA LYS A 87 1.93 -3.20 7.52
C LYS A 87 1.68 -2.09 8.53
N ILE A 88 2.65 -1.81 9.39
CA ILE A 88 2.56 -0.80 10.44
C ILE A 88 3.74 0.14 10.36
N GLY A 89 3.48 1.44 10.19
CA GLY A 89 4.57 2.42 10.08
C GLY A 89 4.11 3.86 10.19
N GLY A 90 5.05 4.80 10.20
CA GLY A 90 4.73 6.22 10.12
C GLY A 90 4.12 6.56 8.77
N ALA A 91 4.78 6.16 7.69
CA ALA A 91 4.31 6.29 6.32
C ALA A 91 4.44 4.95 5.59
N ASN A 92 3.36 4.45 5.05
CA ASN A 92 3.30 3.18 4.33
C ASN A 92 2.95 3.41 2.86
N VAL A 93 3.76 2.85 1.96
CA VAL A 93 3.52 2.85 0.52
C VAL A 93 3.54 1.41 0.01
N THR A 94 2.53 1.02 -0.74
CA THR A 94 2.40 -0.33 -1.28
C THR A 94 1.79 -0.29 -2.67
N THR A 95 2.41 -0.98 -3.63
CA THR A 95 1.85 -1.07 -4.99
C THR A 95 0.65 -2.02 -5.02
N ASN A 96 0.73 -3.19 -4.40
CA ASN A 96 -0.37 -4.15 -4.34
C ASN A 96 -0.61 -4.62 -2.91
N LEU A 97 -1.59 -4.06 -2.24
CA LEU A 97 -1.98 -4.48 -0.89
C LEU A 97 -3.11 -5.51 -0.93
N ARG A 98 -2.90 -6.61 -0.20
CA ARG A 98 -3.95 -7.56 0.19
C ARG A 98 -3.87 -7.79 1.69
N GLY A 99 -4.47 -6.86 2.46
CA GLY A 99 -4.36 -6.90 3.91
C GLY A 99 -4.65 -5.56 4.57
N VAL A 100 -3.85 -5.21 5.56
CA VAL A 100 -4.07 -4.05 6.42
C VAL A 100 -2.84 -3.15 6.46
N GLN A 101 -3.04 -1.85 6.29
CA GLN A 101 -2.03 -0.82 6.55
C GLN A 101 -2.46 0.07 7.72
N VAL A 102 -1.57 0.28 8.68
CA VAL A 102 -1.79 1.16 9.83
C VAL A 102 -0.65 2.16 9.94
N GLY A 103 -0.96 3.45 9.92
CA GLY A 103 0.08 4.49 9.99
C GLY A 103 -0.48 5.90 9.91
N CYS A 104 0.38 6.91 10.01
CA CYS A 104 -0.05 8.29 9.82
C CYS A 104 -0.42 8.56 8.36
N LEU A 105 0.41 8.09 7.43
CA LEU A 105 0.21 8.21 5.99
C LEU A 105 0.17 6.82 5.37
N ASN A 106 -0.87 6.52 4.63
CA ASN A 106 -0.98 5.25 3.94
C ASN A 106 -1.31 5.51 2.47
N ALA A 107 -0.51 4.93 1.57
CA ALA A 107 -0.77 4.93 0.14
C ALA A 107 -0.73 3.51 -0.39
N MET A 108 -1.72 3.13 -1.19
CA MET A 108 -1.78 1.79 -1.76
C MET A 108 -2.49 1.73 -3.11
N GLN A 109 -2.18 0.67 -3.84
CA GLN A 109 -3.04 0.08 -4.86
C GLN A 109 -3.48 -1.32 -4.38
N GLY A 110 -4.52 -1.88 -4.97
CA GLY A 110 -5.02 -3.23 -4.62
C GLY A 110 -6.24 -3.20 -3.68
N CYS A 111 -6.44 -4.26 -2.91
CA CYS A 111 -7.63 -4.44 -2.07
C CYS A 111 -7.24 -4.58 -0.61
N GLY A 112 -7.63 -3.62 0.24
CA GLY A 112 -7.24 -3.68 1.63
C GLY A 112 -7.92 -2.68 2.55
N LEU A 113 -7.50 -2.73 3.82
CA LEU A 113 -7.89 -1.79 4.86
C LEU A 113 -6.75 -0.82 5.15
N GLN A 114 -7.03 0.48 5.12
CA GLN A 114 -6.13 1.52 5.58
C GLN A 114 -6.69 2.19 6.84
N VAL A 115 -5.87 2.30 7.88
CA VAL A 115 -6.19 2.99 9.13
C VAL A 115 -5.10 4.02 9.41
N GLY A 116 -5.46 5.30 9.44
CA GLY A 116 -4.47 6.34 9.65
C GLY A 116 -5.00 7.76 9.59
N ALA A 117 -4.12 8.74 9.74
CA ALA A 117 -4.56 10.12 9.63
C ALA A 117 -4.86 10.50 8.16
N TRP A 118 -4.03 10.05 7.24
CA TRP A 118 -4.21 10.30 5.81
C TRP A 118 -4.09 9.00 5.03
N ASN A 119 -5.17 8.62 4.35
CA ASN A 119 -5.24 7.41 3.54
C ASN A 119 -5.48 7.77 2.08
N ILE A 120 -4.67 7.20 1.20
CA ILE A 120 -4.71 7.43 -0.24
C ILE A 120 -4.76 6.08 -0.93
N PHE A 121 -5.63 5.90 -1.91
CA PHE A 121 -5.59 4.74 -2.79
C PHE A 121 -5.78 5.13 -4.26
N ASP A 122 -5.29 4.28 -5.14
CA ASP A 122 -5.29 4.47 -6.58
C ASP A 122 -6.49 3.74 -7.25
N GLU A 123 -6.72 4.05 -8.48
CA GLU A 123 -7.96 3.91 -9.24
C GLU A 123 -8.54 2.51 -9.50
N HIS A 124 -7.81 1.45 -9.36
CA HIS A 124 -8.32 0.08 -9.63
C HIS A 124 -8.51 -0.75 -8.36
N SER A 125 -8.74 -0.08 -7.27
CA SER A 125 -8.67 -0.68 -5.94
C SER A 125 -10.02 -0.69 -5.25
N SER A 126 -10.27 -1.73 -4.46
CA SER A 126 -11.38 -1.76 -3.52
C SER A 126 -10.83 -1.59 -2.12
N ALA A 127 -11.17 -0.50 -1.44
CA ALA A 127 -10.58 -0.17 -0.16
C ALA A 127 -11.61 0.20 0.90
N LEU A 128 -11.31 -0.21 2.14
CA LEU A 128 -11.89 0.38 3.33
C LEU A 128 -10.86 1.35 3.93
N GLN A 129 -11.22 2.60 4.06
CA GLN A 129 -10.38 3.63 4.66
C GLN A 129 -11.01 4.18 5.93
N VAL A 130 -10.25 4.19 7.01
CA VAL A 130 -10.66 4.76 8.30
C VAL A 130 -9.60 5.77 8.73
N GLY A 131 -9.97 7.04 8.85
CA GLY A 131 -8.99 8.07 9.19
C GLY A 131 -9.53 9.48 9.26
N VAL A 132 -8.65 10.45 9.31
CA VAL A 132 -9.04 11.86 9.30
C VAL A 132 -9.34 12.30 7.87
N PHE A 133 -8.40 12.05 6.96
CA PHE A 133 -8.52 12.35 5.55
C PHE A 133 -8.41 11.07 4.73
N ASN A 134 -9.43 10.76 3.97
CA ASN A 134 -9.46 9.64 3.06
C ASN A 134 -9.62 10.15 1.62
N SER A 135 -8.76 9.72 0.74
CA SER A 135 -8.73 10.20 -0.64
C SER A 135 -8.51 9.07 -1.62
N HIS A 136 -9.31 9.09 -2.66
CA HIS A 136 -9.13 8.29 -3.87
C HIS A 136 -8.60 9.23 -4.96
N PHE A 137 -7.40 8.96 -5.46
CA PHE A 137 -6.81 9.69 -6.57
C PHE A 137 -7.08 8.98 -7.90
N TRP A 138 -7.66 9.69 -8.83
CA TRP A 138 -7.82 9.24 -10.20
C TRP A 138 -6.74 9.85 -11.07
N LYS A 139 -6.06 9.05 -11.89
CA LYS A 139 -5.27 9.52 -13.02
C LYS A 139 -6.21 9.93 -14.16
N MET A 140 -5.96 11.07 -14.76
CA MET A 140 -6.80 11.68 -15.80
C MET A 140 -7.03 10.85 -17.09
N ASP A 141 -6.36 9.71 -17.23
CA ASP A 141 -6.39 8.89 -18.46
C ASP A 141 -7.23 7.60 -18.37
N ALA A 142 -7.86 7.32 -17.25
CA ALA A 142 -8.65 6.09 -17.10
C ALA A 142 -10.11 6.30 -17.49
N THR A 143 -10.52 5.60 -18.51
CA THR A 143 -11.87 5.70 -19.10
C THR A 143 -12.97 5.09 -18.25
N GLN A 144 -12.68 4.31 -17.23
CA GLN A 144 -13.63 3.82 -16.21
C GLN A 144 -12.89 3.36 -14.96
N SER A 145 -13.18 3.96 -13.82
CA SER A 145 -12.79 3.42 -12.51
C SER A 145 -13.89 2.44 -12.04
N SER A 146 -13.52 1.19 -11.85
CA SER A 146 -14.40 0.19 -11.23
C SER A 146 -14.15 0.06 -9.72
N ALA A 147 -13.50 1.03 -9.13
CA ALA A 147 -13.20 1.03 -7.70
C ALA A 147 -14.48 1.07 -6.85
N CYS A 148 -14.49 0.27 -5.80
CA CYS A 148 -15.50 0.32 -4.76
C CYS A 148 -14.84 0.71 -3.44
N SER A 149 -15.29 1.79 -2.81
CA SER A 149 -14.68 2.27 -1.58
C SER A 149 -15.70 2.53 -0.47
N LEU A 150 -15.28 2.19 0.76
CA LEU A 150 -15.92 2.66 1.98
C LEU A 150 -14.94 3.57 2.71
N GLN A 151 -15.32 4.81 2.91
CA GLN A 151 -14.50 5.81 3.58
C GLN A 151 -15.19 6.31 4.85
N ILE A 152 -14.52 6.23 5.98
CA ILE A 152 -15.00 6.70 7.28
C ILE A 152 -13.97 7.68 7.84
N GLY A 153 -14.35 8.95 7.99
CA GLY A 153 -13.40 9.96 8.44
C GLY A 153 -13.99 11.36 8.59
N VAL A 154 -13.13 12.32 8.89
CA VAL A 154 -13.56 13.73 8.99
C VAL A 154 -13.81 14.30 7.59
N ALA A 155 -12.89 14.06 6.67
CA ALA A 155 -13.04 14.47 5.28
C ALA A 155 -12.73 13.28 4.34
N ASN A 156 -13.64 13.02 3.44
CA ASN A 156 -13.56 11.93 2.48
C ASN A 156 -13.67 12.46 1.05
N ARG A 157 -12.83 11.97 0.15
CA ARG A 157 -12.90 12.31 -1.27
C ARG A 157 -12.84 11.05 -2.12
N ALA A 158 -13.79 10.92 -3.04
CA ALA A 158 -13.79 9.87 -4.04
C ALA A 158 -13.95 10.48 -5.44
N ASN A 159 -13.11 10.04 -6.38
CA ASN A 159 -13.19 10.43 -7.78
C ASN A 159 -13.52 9.17 -8.62
N GLY A 160 -14.72 9.09 -9.14
CA GLY A 160 -15.19 7.95 -9.93
C GLY A 160 -15.51 6.68 -9.12
N GLY A 161 -16.04 5.66 -9.80
CA GLY A 161 -16.40 4.38 -9.18
C GLY A 161 -17.66 4.42 -8.30
N SER A 162 -17.75 3.44 -7.40
CA SER A 162 -18.85 3.35 -6.42
C SER A 162 -18.31 3.60 -5.02
N CYS A 163 -18.94 4.49 -4.25
CA CYS A 163 -18.47 4.78 -2.91
C CYS A 163 -19.58 4.91 -1.87
N LEU A 164 -19.23 4.57 -0.62
CA LEU A 164 -19.95 4.95 0.57
C LEU A 164 -19.03 5.81 1.44
N GLN A 165 -19.43 7.03 1.73
CA GLN A 165 -18.66 7.96 2.56
C GLN A 165 -19.43 8.31 3.82
N ILE A 166 -18.79 8.20 4.98
CA ILE A 166 -19.34 8.57 6.29
C ILE A 166 -18.37 9.53 6.95
N GLY A 167 -18.80 10.79 7.17
CA GLY A 167 -17.87 11.78 7.72
C GLY A 167 -18.45 13.16 7.91
N GLY A 168 -17.59 14.13 8.22
CA GLY A 168 -17.97 15.52 8.33
C GLY A 168 -18.20 16.15 6.97
N ILE A 169 -17.22 16.03 6.09
CA ILE A 169 -17.22 16.57 4.73
C ILE A 169 -16.95 15.43 3.75
N ASN A 170 -17.86 15.20 2.85
CA ASN A 170 -17.73 14.17 1.82
C ASN A 170 -17.75 14.81 0.44
N LEU A 171 -16.80 14.47 -0.42
CA LEU A 171 -16.69 14.95 -1.79
C LEU A 171 -16.71 13.75 -2.74
N SER A 172 -17.53 13.80 -3.75
CA SER A 172 -17.57 12.82 -4.83
C SER A 172 -17.67 13.52 -6.17
N ASP A 173 -16.67 13.28 -7.01
CA ASP A 173 -16.64 13.71 -8.39
C ASP A 173 -16.81 12.46 -9.28
N ASP A 174 -17.71 12.48 -10.24
CA ASP A 174 -17.88 11.45 -11.27
C ASP A 174 -18.01 9.99 -10.75
N GLY A 175 -19.13 9.63 -10.18
CA GLY A 175 -19.36 8.23 -9.76
C GLY A 175 -20.70 8.03 -9.07
N SER A 176 -20.99 6.77 -8.72
CA SER A 176 -22.13 6.41 -7.90
C SER A 176 -21.73 6.42 -6.44
N CYS A 177 -22.19 7.41 -5.68
CA CYS A 177 -21.76 7.56 -4.30
C CYS A 177 -22.94 7.82 -3.38
N PHE A 178 -22.91 7.16 -2.21
CA PHE A 178 -23.81 7.46 -1.10
C PHE A 178 -23.01 8.12 0.03
N GLN A 179 -23.47 9.26 0.50
CA GLN A 179 -22.75 10.10 1.46
C GLN A 179 -23.61 10.35 2.70
N ILE A 180 -23.03 10.17 3.88
CA ILE A 180 -23.61 10.50 5.18
C ILE A 180 -22.66 11.45 5.89
N GLY A 181 -23.09 12.71 6.09
CA GLY A 181 -22.20 13.69 6.69
C GLY A 181 -22.82 15.06 6.88
N ILE A 182 -22.08 15.97 7.50
CA ILE A 182 -22.57 17.34 7.73
C ILE A 182 -22.74 18.07 6.39
N LEU A 183 -21.73 17.94 5.51
CA LEU A 183 -21.74 18.52 4.17
C LEU A 183 -21.32 17.45 3.15
N ASN A 184 -22.15 17.23 2.17
CA ASN A 184 -21.90 16.30 1.09
C ASN A 184 -21.89 17.05 -0.24
N PHE A 185 -20.80 16.90 -0.98
CA PHE A 185 -20.59 17.52 -2.29
C PHE A 185 -20.58 16.42 -3.35
N HIS A 186 -21.45 16.53 -4.34
CA HIS A 186 -21.49 15.61 -5.47
C HIS A 186 -21.86 16.33 -6.75
N ASN A 187 -21.06 16.17 -7.78
CA ASN A 187 -21.30 16.76 -9.11
C ASN A 187 -21.71 18.26 -9.08
N GLY A 188 -21.09 19.06 -8.22
CA GLY A 188 -21.38 20.46 -8.04
C GLY A 188 -22.59 20.81 -7.16
N TRP A 189 -23.28 19.82 -6.63
CA TRP A 189 -24.35 19.99 -5.66
C TRP A 189 -23.88 19.83 -4.22
N ILE A 190 -24.52 20.55 -3.32
CA ILE A 190 -24.25 20.46 -1.88
C ILE A 190 -25.53 19.99 -1.19
N THR A 191 -25.43 18.90 -0.42
CA THR A 191 -26.55 18.38 0.37
C THR A 191 -26.13 18.19 1.82
N PRO A 192 -26.92 18.67 2.78
CA PRO A 192 -26.66 18.41 4.20
C PRO A 192 -27.17 17.02 4.56
N LEU A 193 -26.49 16.38 5.51
CA LEU A 193 -26.80 15.09 6.14
C LEU A 193 -26.72 13.88 5.22
N LEU A 194 -27.45 13.87 4.13
CA LEU A 194 -27.47 12.76 3.17
C LEU A 194 -27.24 13.27 1.74
N GLY A 195 -26.35 12.63 1.02
CA GLY A 195 -26.09 12.89 -0.40
C GLY A 195 -26.04 11.58 -1.19
N TRP A 196 -26.47 11.61 -2.44
CA TRP A 196 -26.33 10.49 -3.36
C TRP A 196 -26.14 10.98 -4.78
N SER A 197 -25.31 10.28 -5.51
CA SER A 197 -25.16 10.43 -6.96
C SER A 197 -25.19 9.05 -7.60
N PHE A 198 -25.90 8.96 -8.71
CA PHE A 198 -25.91 7.75 -9.53
C PHE A 198 -25.53 8.14 -10.96
N LYS A 199 -24.68 7.33 -11.55
CA LYS A 199 -24.26 7.48 -12.92
C LYS A 199 -24.47 6.17 -13.65
#